data_3bd86cde770f38bfcf994169fbec25a9
#
_entry.id   3bd86cde770f38bfcf994169fbec25a9
#
_cell.length_a   1.000
_cell.length_b   1.000
_cell.length_c   1.000
_cell.angle_alpha   90.00
_cell.angle_beta   90.00
_cell.angle_gamma   90.00
#
_symmetry.space_group_name_H-M   'P 1'
#
loop_
_entity.id
_entity.type
_entity.pdbx_description
1 polymer ?
#
loop_
_entity_poly.entity_id
_entity_poly.type
_entity_poly.pdbx_seq_one_letter_code
_entity_poly.pdbx_strand_id
1 'polypeptide(L)'
;MLCATAGVIAASAAPAVHADDEGLYWPPRIEAELVVEIQNDNTFDSDDEDAELNNLTTLTELDVNTYFAEPLFLNVHFTMEQTGETKPGEDCYFCEHGVFVEGLNLNYESDWWFVYGGKFGPNFAIAWDAAPGIYGTDIGEDDIELAERVGVGGGVTFLEDDAYGAHTLSASVFFSDTSALSDSFGTERGRLDLDDGGPSNTESLESFAVAIDGEEIAALPGFRYHIGGARQAVDRINDDDGNELPDSETEDEYRFAAAGEWALEVDEDITVTPLLEYVRFWNAEGTKDEDRDYLTAAGLLEYQNWNLALSYTGKFVENPDGSDRTDYAFQASAGYAFDFGVTADVGYKYDRAQEIDSHIFGVLLTYEIGFGT
;
A
#
# COMPACT_ATOMS: atom_id res chain seq x y z
N MET A 1 -14.10 -4.14 5.01
CA MET A 1 -12.67 -3.83 4.88
C MET A 1 -12.37 -3.83 3.40
N LEU A 2 -12.15 -2.69 2.80
CA LEU A 2 -11.90 -2.58 1.36
C LEU A 2 -10.43 -2.75 1.09
N CYS A 3 -10.13 -3.60 0.14
CA CYS A 3 -8.84 -3.59 -0.52
C CYS A 3 -8.74 -2.34 -1.38
N ALA A 4 -7.93 -1.39 -0.96
CA ALA A 4 -7.46 -0.36 -1.85
C ALA A 4 -6.38 -1.01 -2.74
N THR A 5 -6.68 -1.23 -4.00
CA THR A 5 -5.61 -1.43 -4.98
C THR A 5 -5.03 -0.04 -5.26
N ALA A 6 -4.24 0.47 -4.31
CA ALA A 6 -3.41 1.62 -4.59
C ALA A 6 -2.47 1.24 -5.73
N GLY A 7 -2.77 1.77 -6.92
CA GLY A 7 -1.84 1.61 -8.03
C GLY A 7 -0.50 2.19 -7.62
N VAL A 8 0.57 1.38 -7.63
CA VAL A 8 1.92 1.90 -7.51
C VAL A 8 2.04 3.00 -8.54
N ILE A 9 2.08 4.25 -8.07
CA ILE A 9 2.90 5.20 -8.78
C ILE A 9 4.33 4.66 -8.58
N ALA A 10 4.66 3.61 -9.35
CA ALA A 10 6.04 3.32 -9.58
C ALA A 10 6.61 4.66 -9.97
N ALA A 11 7.52 5.21 -9.16
CA ALA A 11 8.32 6.32 -9.60
C ALA A 11 8.93 5.86 -10.93
N SER A 12 8.13 6.05 -12.00
CA SER A 12 8.62 5.84 -13.35
C SER A 12 9.75 6.81 -13.42
N ALA A 13 10.98 6.29 -13.54
CA ALA A 13 12.13 7.09 -13.80
C ALA A 13 11.75 8.02 -14.95
N ALA A 14 11.41 9.26 -14.62
CA ALA A 14 11.08 10.25 -15.61
C ALA A 14 12.28 10.25 -16.57
N PRO A 15 12.07 10.22 -17.89
CA PRO A 15 13.19 10.24 -18.81
C PRO A 15 14.06 11.43 -18.43
N ALA A 16 15.35 11.20 -18.23
CA ALA A 16 16.33 12.21 -17.88
C ALA A 16 16.19 13.38 -18.86
N VAL A 17 15.45 14.40 -18.46
CA VAL A 17 15.37 15.65 -19.20
C VAL A 17 16.66 16.39 -18.85
N HIS A 18 17.48 16.63 -19.85
CA HIS A 18 18.69 17.42 -19.69
C HIS A 18 18.34 18.76 -19.02
N ALA A 19 18.87 18.95 -17.82
CA ALA A 19 18.73 20.17 -17.03
C ALA A 19 19.45 21.33 -17.74
N ASP A 20 18.75 22.06 -18.58
CA ASP A 20 19.21 23.31 -19.19
C ASP A 20 18.45 24.55 -18.70
N ASP A 21 17.56 24.41 -17.71
CA ASP A 21 16.84 25.56 -17.10
C ASP A 21 16.84 25.45 -15.56
N GLU A 22 17.93 25.91 -14.91
CA GLU A 22 18.07 26.03 -13.45
C GLU A 22 17.16 27.11 -12.84
N GLY A 23 16.01 27.40 -13.45
CA GLY A 23 15.09 28.43 -13.02
C GLY A 23 13.92 27.90 -12.19
N LEU A 24 13.48 28.70 -11.19
CA LEU A 24 12.20 28.46 -10.55
C LEU A 24 11.05 28.67 -11.55
N TYR A 25 10.09 27.76 -11.58
CA TYR A 25 8.88 27.90 -12.38
C TYR A 25 7.93 28.94 -11.77
N TRP A 26 7.44 29.87 -12.60
CA TRP A 26 6.40 30.79 -12.19
C TRP A 26 5.46 31.14 -13.36
N PRO A 27 4.17 30.74 -13.31
CA PRO A 27 3.57 29.94 -12.23
C PRO A 27 4.17 28.54 -12.12
N PRO A 28 4.04 27.85 -10.98
CA PRO A 28 4.47 26.45 -10.85
C PRO A 28 3.82 25.56 -11.91
N ARG A 29 4.55 24.55 -12.39
CA ARG A 29 4.00 23.49 -13.26
C ARG A 29 3.20 22.54 -12.38
N ILE A 30 2.01 22.14 -12.82
CA ILE A 30 1.17 21.20 -12.08
C ILE A 30 0.95 19.96 -12.95
N GLU A 31 1.17 18.81 -12.36
CA GLU A 31 0.80 17.51 -12.89
C GLU A 31 -0.12 16.84 -11.89
N ALA A 32 -1.18 16.21 -12.37
CA ALA A 32 -2.12 15.52 -11.51
C ALA A 32 -2.60 14.24 -12.17
N GLU A 33 -2.86 13.23 -11.36
CA GLU A 33 -3.44 11.96 -11.74
C GLU A 33 -4.67 11.69 -10.87
N LEU A 34 -5.74 11.26 -11.49
CA LEU A 34 -6.98 10.89 -10.83
C LEU A 34 -7.30 9.44 -11.19
N VAL A 35 -7.37 8.60 -10.18
CA VAL A 35 -7.87 7.22 -10.28
C VAL A 35 -9.24 7.16 -9.63
N VAL A 36 -10.19 6.55 -10.29
CA VAL A 36 -11.54 6.30 -9.77
C VAL A 36 -11.86 4.83 -9.92
N GLU A 37 -12.10 4.18 -8.81
CA GLU A 37 -12.51 2.80 -8.73
C GLU A 37 -13.93 2.71 -8.15
N ILE A 38 -14.76 1.88 -8.76
CA ILE A 38 -16.08 1.53 -8.24
C ILE A 38 -16.13 0.02 -8.13
N GLN A 39 -16.21 -0.46 -6.90
CA GLN A 39 -16.19 -1.89 -6.60
C GLN A 39 -17.48 -2.32 -5.91
N ASN A 40 -18.04 -3.42 -6.36
CA ASN A 40 -19.12 -4.10 -5.65
C ASN A 40 -18.69 -5.50 -5.23
N ASP A 41 -18.68 -5.73 -3.93
CA ASP A 41 -18.43 -7.02 -3.33
C ASP A 41 -19.71 -7.62 -2.80
N ASN A 42 -19.98 -8.85 -3.19
CA ASN A 42 -21.06 -9.65 -2.69
C ASN A 42 -20.51 -10.82 -1.89
N THR A 43 -20.54 -10.71 -0.55
CA THR A 43 -20.28 -11.86 0.31
C THR A 43 -21.52 -12.74 0.29
N PHE A 44 -21.47 -13.84 -0.47
CA PHE A 44 -22.64 -14.67 -0.75
C PHE A 44 -22.72 -15.92 0.12
N ASP A 45 -21.66 -16.25 0.87
CA ASP A 45 -21.58 -17.37 1.80
C ASP A 45 -20.51 -17.05 2.86
N SER A 46 -20.84 -17.07 4.13
CA SER A 46 -19.92 -16.84 5.24
C SER A 46 -20.34 -17.64 6.47
N ASP A 47 -19.35 -18.06 7.28
CA ASP A 47 -19.61 -18.65 8.61
C ASP A 47 -20.23 -17.63 9.58
N ASP A 48 -20.08 -16.32 9.28
CA ASP A 48 -20.79 -15.22 9.93
C ASP A 48 -21.92 -14.70 9.03
N GLU A 49 -23.16 -15.03 9.34
CA GLU A 49 -24.35 -14.60 8.57
C GLU A 49 -24.49 -13.05 8.50
N ASP A 50 -23.95 -12.33 9.48
CA ASP A 50 -23.97 -10.85 9.50
C ASP A 50 -22.96 -10.23 8.50
N ALA A 51 -21.99 -11.00 7.99
CA ALA A 51 -21.06 -10.61 6.93
C ALA A 51 -21.64 -10.84 5.52
N GLU A 52 -22.75 -11.59 5.36
CA GLU A 52 -23.40 -11.83 4.06
C GLU A 52 -24.17 -10.58 3.60
N LEU A 53 -23.50 -9.74 2.80
CA LEU A 53 -24.08 -8.47 2.30
C LEU A 53 -23.46 -8.08 0.95
N ASN A 54 -24.09 -7.09 0.28
CA ASN A 54 -23.47 -6.37 -0.83
C ASN A 54 -22.84 -5.09 -0.31
N ASN A 55 -21.57 -4.88 -0.65
CA ASN A 55 -20.87 -3.63 -0.39
C ASN A 55 -20.47 -2.99 -1.72
N LEU A 56 -21.11 -1.88 -2.10
CA LEU A 56 -20.76 -1.07 -3.26
C LEU A 56 -20.03 0.18 -2.79
N THR A 57 -18.78 0.28 -3.13
CA THR A 57 -17.87 1.33 -2.67
C THR A 57 -17.19 2.04 -3.82
N THR A 58 -16.48 3.10 -3.51
CA THR A 58 -15.52 3.73 -4.41
C THR A 58 -14.23 3.99 -3.67
N LEU A 59 -13.12 3.76 -4.36
CA LEU A 59 -11.83 4.35 -4.05
C LEU A 59 -11.57 5.43 -5.10
N THR A 60 -11.25 6.63 -4.66
CA THR A 60 -10.88 7.72 -5.57
C THR A 60 -9.64 8.39 -5.03
N GLU A 61 -8.59 8.35 -5.82
CA GLU A 61 -7.28 8.89 -5.48
C GLU A 61 -6.96 10.06 -6.41
N LEU A 62 -6.47 11.14 -5.84
CA LEU A 62 -5.99 12.29 -6.58
C LEU A 62 -4.57 12.62 -6.12
N ASP A 63 -3.61 12.33 -6.97
CA ASP A 63 -2.22 12.74 -6.80
C ASP A 63 -1.96 14.05 -7.53
N VAL A 64 -1.35 15.03 -6.85
CA VAL A 64 -1.03 16.35 -7.40
C VAL A 64 0.41 16.70 -7.12
N ASN A 65 1.21 16.79 -8.17
CA ASN A 65 2.58 17.25 -8.12
C ASN A 65 2.69 18.71 -8.59
N THR A 66 3.14 19.57 -7.70
CA THR A 66 3.35 21.00 -7.95
C THR A 66 4.84 21.28 -8.01
N TYR A 67 5.39 21.45 -9.22
CA TYR A 67 6.81 21.69 -9.47
C TYR A 67 7.15 23.17 -9.37
N PHE A 68 8.05 23.53 -8.46
CA PHE A 68 8.64 24.86 -8.33
C PHE A 68 9.92 24.99 -9.16
N ALA A 69 10.62 23.91 -9.39
CA ALA A 69 11.74 23.70 -10.31
C ALA A 69 11.74 22.22 -10.71
N GLU A 70 12.50 21.83 -11.73
CA GLU A 70 12.57 20.43 -12.17
C GLU A 70 12.80 19.45 -11.02
N PRO A 71 13.80 19.67 -10.11
CA PRO A 71 14.07 18.76 -9.02
C PRO A 71 13.23 19.01 -7.75
N LEU A 72 12.42 20.09 -7.69
CA LEU A 72 11.74 20.52 -6.46
C LEU A 72 10.24 20.61 -6.65
N PHE A 73 9.49 19.74 -5.98
CA PHE A 73 8.04 19.70 -6.05
C PHE A 73 7.38 19.37 -4.72
N LEU A 74 6.13 19.82 -4.59
CA LEU A 74 5.21 19.44 -3.53
C LEU A 74 4.28 18.37 -4.08
N ASN A 75 4.24 17.21 -3.44
CA ASN A 75 3.25 16.18 -3.68
C ASN A 75 2.11 16.29 -2.68
N VAL A 76 0.88 16.14 -3.15
CA VAL A 76 -0.33 16.03 -2.31
C VAL A 76 -1.15 14.86 -2.84
N HIS A 77 -1.37 13.87 -1.99
CA HIS A 77 -2.20 12.72 -2.28
C HIS A 77 -3.49 12.79 -1.46
N PHE A 78 -4.64 12.78 -2.15
CA PHE A 78 -5.97 12.74 -1.55
C PHE A 78 -6.62 11.40 -1.83
N THR A 79 -7.20 10.81 -0.80
CA THR A 79 -7.95 9.55 -0.90
C THR A 79 -9.38 9.76 -0.47
N MET A 80 -10.33 9.18 -1.21
CA MET A 80 -11.75 9.05 -0.85
C MET A 80 -12.11 7.59 -0.89
N GLU A 81 -12.44 7.03 0.25
CA GLU A 81 -12.79 5.61 0.41
C GLU A 81 -13.83 5.41 1.50
N GLN A 82 -14.23 4.17 1.73
CA GLN A 82 -15.07 3.81 2.86
C GLN A 82 -14.25 3.81 4.15
N THR A 83 -14.43 4.84 4.99
CA THR A 83 -13.71 5.02 6.26
C THR A 83 -14.47 4.49 7.47
N GLY A 84 -15.74 4.16 7.31
CA GLY A 84 -16.58 3.61 8.37
C GLY A 84 -17.01 2.17 8.10
N GLU A 85 -17.44 1.47 9.13
CA GLU A 85 -17.87 0.08 9.04
C GLU A 85 -19.28 -0.05 8.42
N THR A 86 -19.49 -1.14 7.68
CA THR A 86 -20.84 -1.56 7.26
C THR A 86 -21.62 -2.05 8.47
N LYS A 87 -22.94 -1.85 8.46
CA LYS A 87 -23.78 -2.42 9.50
C LYS A 87 -23.94 -3.91 9.29
N PRO A 88 -23.80 -4.73 10.37
CA PRO A 88 -23.98 -6.18 10.28
C PRO A 88 -25.27 -6.59 9.58
N GLY A 89 -25.18 -7.42 8.55
CA GLY A 89 -26.32 -7.95 7.78
C GLY A 89 -27.08 -6.92 6.92
N GLU A 90 -26.58 -5.69 6.75
CA GLU A 90 -27.21 -4.66 5.91
C GLU A 90 -26.33 -4.35 4.68
N ASP A 91 -26.93 -4.39 3.49
CA ASP A 91 -26.27 -3.95 2.27
C ASP A 91 -25.82 -2.49 2.38
N CYS A 92 -24.63 -2.20 1.86
CA CYS A 92 -24.05 -0.86 1.83
C CYS A 92 -23.85 -0.41 0.37
N TYR A 93 -24.34 0.77 0.03
CA TYR A 93 -24.18 1.36 -1.30
C TYR A 93 -23.63 2.79 -1.16
N PHE A 94 -22.34 2.97 -1.38
CA PHE A 94 -21.61 4.23 -1.19
C PHE A 94 -21.85 4.84 0.20
N CYS A 95 -21.95 4.01 1.22
CA CYS A 95 -22.10 4.46 2.59
C CYS A 95 -20.73 4.65 3.26
N GLU A 96 -20.71 5.43 4.32
CA GLU A 96 -19.57 5.60 5.23
C GLU A 96 -18.25 6.01 4.52
N HIS A 97 -18.35 6.87 3.47
CA HIS A 97 -17.17 7.37 2.76
C HIS A 97 -16.61 8.65 3.41
N GLY A 98 -15.31 8.70 3.56
CA GLY A 98 -14.53 9.85 3.99
C GLY A 98 -13.51 10.29 2.92
N VAL A 99 -13.08 11.53 3.01
CA VAL A 99 -11.99 12.09 2.19
C VAL A 99 -10.90 12.57 3.12
N PHE A 100 -9.68 12.19 2.87
CA PHE A 100 -8.54 12.60 3.69
C PHE A 100 -7.29 12.87 2.85
N VAL A 101 -6.26 13.40 3.50
CA VAL A 101 -4.94 13.63 2.90
C VAL A 101 -4.05 12.49 3.33
N GLU A 102 -3.74 11.58 2.44
CA GLU A 102 -2.85 10.46 2.71
C GLU A 102 -1.39 10.85 2.64
N GLY A 103 -1.04 11.71 1.66
CA GLY A 103 0.31 12.22 1.46
C GLY A 103 0.36 13.75 1.33
N LEU A 104 1.35 14.38 1.97
CA LEU A 104 1.67 15.79 1.82
C LEU A 104 3.16 16.00 2.11
N ASN A 105 3.98 16.01 1.07
CA ASN A 105 5.43 16.07 1.24
C ASN A 105 6.13 16.92 0.19
N LEU A 106 7.20 17.57 0.60
CA LEU A 106 8.10 18.33 -0.27
C LEU A 106 9.25 17.42 -0.68
N ASN A 107 9.48 17.33 -1.98
CA ASN A 107 10.47 16.46 -2.60
C ASN A 107 11.55 17.28 -3.29
N TYR A 108 12.78 16.78 -3.21
CA TYR A 108 13.88 17.20 -4.06
C TYR A 108 14.55 15.96 -4.65
N GLU A 109 14.58 15.86 -5.96
CA GLU A 109 15.13 14.75 -6.72
C GLU A 109 16.30 15.19 -7.59
N SER A 110 17.35 14.36 -7.65
CA SER A 110 18.52 14.52 -8.50
C SER A 110 18.77 13.21 -9.22
N ASP A 111 19.67 13.19 -10.20
CA ASP A 111 19.96 12.01 -11.05
C ASP A 111 20.29 10.73 -10.28
N TRP A 112 20.84 10.83 -9.06
CA TRP A 112 21.31 9.68 -8.29
C TRP A 112 20.93 9.69 -6.81
N TRP A 113 20.17 10.69 -6.34
CA TRP A 113 19.68 10.77 -4.96
C TRP A 113 18.41 11.63 -4.88
N PHE A 114 17.60 11.37 -3.86
CA PHE A 114 16.42 12.13 -3.55
C PHE A 114 16.27 12.31 -2.03
N VAL A 115 15.55 13.35 -1.63
CA VAL A 115 15.12 13.57 -0.23
C VAL A 115 13.70 14.12 -0.23
N TYR A 116 12.96 13.77 0.81
CA TYR A 116 11.60 14.26 1.01
C TYR A 116 11.31 14.49 2.50
N GLY A 117 10.26 15.28 2.77
CA GLY A 117 9.81 15.51 4.14
C GLY A 117 8.37 16.00 4.18
N GLY A 118 7.62 15.52 5.18
CA GLY A 118 6.20 15.76 5.34
C GLY A 118 5.45 14.51 5.77
N LYS A 119 4.23 14.32 5.25
CA LYS A 119 3.41 13.12 5.43
C LYS A 119 3.58 12.20 4.21
N PHE A 120 3.94 10.94 4.44
CA PHE A 120 4.26 9.97 3.39
C PHE A 120 4.14 8.52 3.88
N GLY A 121 4.15 7.55 2.96
CA GLY A 121 4.33 6.13 3.23
C GLY A 121 5.82 5.74 3.19
N PRO A 122 6.44 5.27 4.28
CA PRO A 122 7.80 4.74 4.26
C PRO A 122 7.94 3.50 3.37
N ASN A 123 9.01 3.42 2.56
CA ASN A 123 9.33 2.27 1.73
C ASN A 123 9.71 1.07 2.61
N PHE A 124 8.89 0.00 2.61
CA PHE A 124 9.11 -1.17 3.46
C PHE A 124 8.83 -2.51 2.77
N ALA A 125 7.70 -2.68 2.13
CA ALA A 125 7.23 -3.89 1.45
C ALA A 125 6.52 -3.49 0.16
N ILE A 126 6.26 -4.42 -0.76
CA ILE A 126 5.68 -4.06 -2.07
C ILE A 126 4.42 -4.84 -2.44
N ALA A 127 4.18 -6.02 -1.87
CA ALA A 127 3.07 -6.86 -2.32
C ALA A 127 1.71 -6.30 -1.94
N TRP A 128 1.60 -5.53 -0.85
CA TRP A 128 0.37 -4.88 -0.44
C TRP A 128 -0.23 -4.01 -1.55
N ASP A 129 0.62 -3.46 -2.42
CA ASP A 129 0.28 -2.59 -3.53
C ASP A 129 0.46 -3.30 -4.90
N ALA A 130 1.55 -4.07 -5.09
CA ALA A 130 1.90 -4.69 -6.36
C ALA A 130 1.13 -5.99 -6.67
N ALA A 131 0.44 -6.60 -5.70
CA ALA A 131 -0.28 -7.83 -5.94
C ALA A 131 -1.50 -7.58 -6.85
N PRO A 132 -1.61 -8.30 -7.99
CA PRO A 132 -2.61 -8.00 -8.99
C PRO A 132 -4.01 -8.52 -8.63
N GLY A 133 -5.02 -7.99 -9.33
CA GLY A 133 -6.41 -8.42 -9.24
C GLY A 133 -7.23 -7.53 -8.31
N ILE A 134 -8.54 -7.78 -8.20
CA ILE A 134 -9.49 -6.92 -7.48
C ILE A 134 -9.15 -6.81 -5.98
N TYR A 135 -8.54 -7.85 -5.41
CA TYR A 135 -8.34 -7.96 -3.96
C TYR A 135 -6.87 -7.92 -3.53
N GLY A 136 -5.92 -7.80 -4.46
CA GLY A 136 -4.50 -7.67 -4.13
C GLY A 136 -3.98 -8.71 -3.12
N THR A 137 -3.44 -8.25 -2.00
CA THR A 137 -3.04 -9.08 -0.84
C THR A 137 -4.16 -9.30 0.16
N ASP A 138 -5.10 -8.36 0.24
CA ASP A 138 -6.26 -8.34 1.15
C ASP A 138 -5.89 -8.56 2.64
N ILE A 139 -5.75 -9.80 3.06
CA ILE A 139 -5.66 -10.21 4.48
C ILE A 139 -4.44 -9.65 5.25
N GLY A 140 -3.56 -8.93 4.63
CA GLY A 140 -2.37 -8.37 5.28
C GLY A 140 -2.04 -6.95 4.87
N GLU A 141 -2.82 -6.35 4.00
CA GLU A 141 -2.54 -5.03 3.46
C GLU A 141 -2.43 -3.97 4.55
N ASP A 142 -3.47 -3.78 5.35
CA ASP A 142 -3.49 -2.81 6.45
C ASP A 142 -2.39 -3.03 7.50
N ASP A 143 -1.96 -4.28 7.70
CA ASP A 143 -0.88 -4.59 8.64
C ASP A 143 0.50 -4.21 8.07
N ILE A 144 0.70 -4.47 6.75
CA ILE A 144 2.02 -4.40 6.11
C ILE A 144 2.35 -2.96 5.70
N GLU A 145 1.39 -2.23 5.17
CA GLU A 145 1.59 -0.86 4.75
C GLU A 145 2.01 0.05 5.91
N LEU A 146 2.97 0.93 5.65
CA LEU A 146 3.35 2.00 6.57
C LEU A 146 2.74 3.34 6.10
N ALA A 147 1.40 3.40 6.03
CA ALA A 147 0.70 4.60 5.59
C ALA A 147 0.82 5.78 6.59
N GLU A 148 0.66 6.98 6.08
CA GLU A 148 0.39 8.20 6.83
C GLU A 148 1.43 8.53 7.93
N ARG A 149 2.72 8.38 7.64
CA ARG A 149 3.79 8.77 8.57
C ARG A 149 4.26 10.19 8.32
N VAL A 150 4.60 10.91 9.39
CA VAL A 150 5.19 12.26 9.32
C VAL A 150 6.68 12.16 9.65
N GLY A 151 7.52 12.67 8.75
CA GLY A 151 8.95 12.54 8.93
C GLY A 151 9.77 13.08 7.77
N VAL A 152 10.97 12.51 7.63
CA VAL A 152 11.90 12.81 6.54
C VAL A 152 12.52 11.52 6.04
N GLY A 153 12.79 11.47 4.75
CA GLY A 153 13.44 10.34 4.12
C GLY A 153 14.22 10.73 2.87
N GLY A 154 14.81 9.75 2.26
CA GLY A 154 15.55 9.92 1.01
C GLY A 154 16.24 8.64 0.59
N GLY A 155 16.88 8.67 -0.57
CA GLY A 155 17.61 7.53 -1.10
C GLY A 155 18.75 7.91 -2.02
N VAL A 156 19.56 6.91 -2.34
CA VAL A 156 20.67 7.03 -3.27
C VAL A 156 20.69 5.82 -4.21
N THR A 157 20.76 6.07 -5.50
CA THR A 157 21.07 5.05 -6.50
C THR A 157 22.57 4.85 -6.50
N PHE A 158 23.06 3.83 -5.78
CA PHE A 158 24.47 3.59 -5.52
C PHE A 158 25.14 2.75 -6.61
N LEU A 159 24.36 2.11 -7.44
CA LEU A 159 24.79 1.36 -8.61
C LEU A 159 23.78 1.58 -9.73
N GLU A 160 24.26 2.02 -10.88
CA GLU A 160 23.52 2.11 -12.13
C GLU A 160 24.48 1.72 -13.24
N ASP A 161 24.27 0.57 -13.86
CA ASP A 161 25.17 0.00 -14.87
C ASP A 161 24.38 -0.90 -15.83
N ASP A 162 24.68 -0.82 -17.11
CA ASP A 162 24.01 -1.60 -18.17
C ASP A 162 24.01 -3.12 -17.96
N ALA A 163 24.92 -3.65 -17.15
CA ALA A 163 25.02 -5.10 -16.90
C ALA A 163 24.36 -5.53 -15.60
N TYR A 164 24.43 -4.68 -14.58
CA TYR A 164 23.98 -5.02 -13.23
C TYR A 164 22.62 -4.38 -12.88
N GLY A 165 22.17 -3.37 -13.64
CA GLY A 165 20.94 -2.65 -13.41
C GLY A 165 21.07 -1.46 -12.45
N ALA A 166 19.94 -0.94 -11.98
CA ALA A 166 19.86 0.15 -11.03
C ALA A 166 19.56 -0.41 -9.63
N HIS A 167 20.31 0.06 -8.63
CA HIS A 167 20.09 -0.33 -7.23
C HIS A 167 20.04 0.90 -6.34
N THR A 168 18.93 1.06 -5.64
CA THR A 168 18.64 2.21 -4.77
C THR A 168 18.55 1.77 -3.31
N LEU A 169 19.27 2.46 -2.44
CA LEU A 169 19.13 2.37 -0.99
C LEU A 169 18.32 3.57 -0.53
N SER A 170 17.20 3.33 0.15
CA SER A 170 16.36 4.35 0.76
C SER A 170 16.30 4.19 2.28
N ALA A 171 16.07 5.30 2.98
CA ALA A 171 15.83 5.31 4.41
C ALA A 171 14.92 6.48 4.82
N SER A 172 14.12 6.28 5.85
CA SER A 172 13.28 7.30 6.44
C SER A 172 13.24 7.19 7.96
N VAL A 173 12.97 8.32 8.63
CA VAL A 173 12.68 8.40 10.07
C VAL A 173 11.36 9.14 10.24
N PHE A 174 10.50 8.64 11.12
CA PHE A 174 9.12 9.09 11.18
C PHE A 174 8.42 8.81 12.52
N PHE A 175 7.19 9.28 12.63
CA PHE A 175 6.18 8.95 13.61
C PHE A 175 4.79 8.97 12.94
N SER A 176 3.75 8.43 13.58
CA SER A 176 2.38 8.43 13.04
C SER A 176 1.81 9.85 12.97
N ASP A 177 1.01 10.16 11.95
CA ASP A 177 0.38 11.47 11.81
C ASP A 177 -0.70 11.69 12.88
N THR A 178 -0.41 12.52 13.88
CA THR A 178 -1.36 12.97 14.91
C THR A 178 -1.90 14.38 14.63
N SER A 179 -1.70 14.90 13.43
CA SER A 179 -2.23 16.21 13.03
C SER A 179 -3.70 16.13 12.63
N ALA A 180 -4.30 17.27 12.29
CA ALA A 180 -5.66 17.31 11.75
C ALA A 180 -5.79 16.64 10.36
N LEU A 181 -4.68 16.25 9.72
CA LEU A 181 -4.68 15.53 8.45
C LEU A 181 -4.83 14.01 8.63
N SER A 182 -4.81 13.49 9.86
CA SER A 182 -5.12 12.10 10.16
C SER A 182 -6.62 11.82 10.20
N ASP A 183 -7.47 12.85 10.26
CA ASP A 183 -8.92 12.71 10.22
C ASP A 183 -9.45 12.84 8.79
N SER A 184 -10.68 12.36 8.55
CA SER A 184 -11.36 12.42 7.26
C SER A 184 -12.52 13.42 7.30
N PHE A 185 -12.84 13.99 6.14
CA PHE A 185 -14.03 14.79 5.91
C PHE A 185 -15.13 13.93 5.29
N GLY A 186 -16.36 14.04 5.83
CA GLY A 186 -17.50 13.21 5.41
C GLY A 186 -17.84 12.26 6.54
N THR A 187 -17.63 10.98 6.37
CA THR A 187 -17.58 10.04 7.49
C THR A 187 -16.24 10.18 8.18
N GLU A 188 -16.27 10.65 9.45
CA GLU A 188 -15.07 10.86 10.25
C GLU A 188 -14.52 9.50 10.71
N ARG A 189 -13.27 9.18 10.34
CA ARG A 189 -12.54 8.00 10.84
C ARG A 189 -11.91 8.25 12.22
N GLY A 190 -11.95 9.51 12.68
CA GLY A 190 -11.34 9.96 13.91
C GLY A 190 -9.89 10.39 13.72
N ARG A 191 -9.53 11.47 14.38
CA ARG A 191 -8.15 11.93 14.42
C ARG A 191 -7.34 11.02 15.34
N LEU A 192 -6.18 10.58 14.87
CA LEU A 192 -5.23 9.86 15.72
C LEU A 192 -4.63 10.82 16.76
N ASP A 193 -4.74 10.49 18.04
CA ASP A 193 -4.12 11.19 19.15
C ASP A 193 -3.02 10.31 19.80
N LEU A 194 -2.08 10.92 20.52
CA LEU A 194 -1.02 10.15 21.20
C LEU A 194 -1.56 9.16 22.26
N ASP A 195 -2.72 9.48 22.83
CA ASP A 195 -3.37 8.61 23.81
C ASP A 195 -3.98 7.34 23.21
N ASP A 196 -4.16 7.28 21.88
CA ASP A 196 -4.62 6.07 21.18
C ASP A 196 -3.56 4.97 21.19
N GLY A 197 -2.28 5.33 21.33
CA GLY A 197 -1.18 4.39 21.35
C GLY A 197 -0.88 3.79 19.98
N GLY A 198 -0.16 2.67 19.97
CA GLY A 198 0.20 1.93 18.76
C GLY A 198 1.61 2.18 18.24
N PRO A 199 2.08 1.34 17.31
CA PRO A 199 3.40 1.47 16.71
C PRO A 199 3.58 2.80 15.97
N SER A 200 4.72 3.44 16.14
CA SER A 200 5.08 4.76 15.61
C SER A 200 4.27 5.92 16.16
N ASN A 201 3.28 5.71 17.01
CA ASN A 201 2.51 6.79 17.64
C ASN A 201 3.28 7.38 18.83
N THR A 202 4.33 8.15 18.52
CA THR A 202 5.30 8.73 19.46
C THR A 202 5.44 10.23 19.24
N GLU A 203 6.02 10.94 20.23
CA GLU A 203 6.21 12.40 20.13
C GLU A 203 7.36 12.81 19.19
N SER A 204 8.21 11.87 18.74
CA SER A 204 9.44 12.17 18.02
C SER A 204 9.81 11.13 16.96
N LEU A 205 10.82 11.44 16.12
CA LEU A 205 11.32 10.61 15.03
C LEU A 205 12.10 9.39 15.57
N GLU A 206 11.41 8.47 16.22
CA GLU A 206 11.99 7.28 16.81
C GLU A 206 11.83 6.01 15.98
N SER A 207 10.90 6.03 15.04
CA SER A 207 10.68 4.96 14.07
C SER A 207 11.51 5.19 12.81
N PHE A 208 11.89 4.09 12.14
CA PHE A 208 12.61 4.18 10.88
C PHE A 208 12.28 3.01 9.95
N ALA A 209 12.44 3.23 8.64
CA ALA A 209 12.47 2.20 7.61
C ALA A 209 13.73 2.34 6.74
N VAL A 210 14.23 1.21 6.24
CA VAL A 210 15.36 1.14 5.29
C VAL A 210 15.03 0.08 4.26
N ALA A 211 15.23 0.39 2.97
CA ALA A 211 15.01 -0.56 1.90
C ALA A 211 16.11 -0.51 0.83
N ILE A 212 16.28 -1.64 0.14
CA ILE A 212 17.10 -1.76 -1.06
C ILE A 212 16.20 -2.31 -2.17
N ASP A 213 16.12 -1.54 -3.25
CA ASP A 213 15.40 -1.87 -4.46
C ASP A 213 16.39 -2.12 -5.60
N GLY A 214 16.09 -3.09 -6.47
CA GLY A 214 16.92 -3.35 -7.64
C GLY A 214 16.10 -3.76 -8.85
N GLU A 215 16.42 -3.18 -10.00
CA GLU A 215 15.72 -3.38 -11.26
C GLU A 215 16.66 -3.29 -12.46
N GLU A 216 16.14 -3.50 -13.68
CA GLU A 216 16.87 -3.38 -14.94
C GLU A 216 18.14 -4.27 -15.06
N ILE A 217 18.17 -5.41 -14.36
CA ILE A 217 19.31 -6.33 -14.35
C ILE A 217 19.39 -7.04 -15.70
N ALA A 218 20.42 -6.76 -16.51
CA ALA A 218 20.54 -7.30 -17.88
C ALA A 218 20.50 -8.84 -17.96
N ALA A 219 20.98 -9.53 -16.93
CA ALA A 219 20.94 -11.00 -16.85
C ALA A 219 19.55 -11.56 -16.53
N LEU A 220 18.63 -10.72 -16.02
CA LEU A 220 17.27 -11.05 -15.59
C LEU A 220 16.31 -9.96 -16.10
N PRO A 221 16.09 -9.81 -17.41
CA PRO A 221 15.22 -8.75 -17.94
C PRO A 221 13.83 -8.82 -17.35
N GLY A 222 13.30 -7.66 -16.92
CA GLY A 222 11.98 -7.54 -16.29
C GLY A 222 11.91 -7.98 -14.82
N PHE A 223 13.03 -8.44 -14.22
CA PHE A 223 13.06 -8.78 -12.80
C PHE A 223 13.36 -7.55 -11.94
N ARG A 224 12.58 -7.37 -10.89
CA ARG A 224 12.83 -6.41 -9.81
C ARG A 224 12.78 -7.11 -8.45
N TYR A 225 13.52 -6.58 -7.48
CA TYR A 225 13.47 -7.06 -6.11
C TYR A 225 13.39 -5.94 -5.10
N HIS A 226 12.84 -6.25 -3.94
CA HIS A 226 12.78 -5.38 -2.78
C HIS A 226 13.26 -6.14 -1.54
N ILE A 227 14.04 -5.48 -0.67
CA ILE A 227 14.40 -5.96 0.66
C ILE A 227 14.24 -4.79 1.62
N GLY A 228 13.31 -4.89 2.54
CA GLY A 228 12.98 -3.85 3.51
C GLY A 228 13.16 -4.29 4.95
N GLY A 229 13.36 -3.31 5.82
CA GLY A 229 13.36 -3.47 7.26
C GLY A 229 12.86 -2.21 7.95
N ALA A 230 12.08 -2.36 9.02
CA ALA A 230 11.57 -1.23 9.79
C ALA A 230 11.60 -1.51 11.29
N ARG A 231 11.69 -0.44 12.07
CA ARG A 231 11.40 -0.40 13.51
C ARG A 231 10.32 0.65 13.73
N GLN A 232 9.26 0.28 14.40
CA GLN A 232 8.25 1.18 14.89
C GLN A 232 8.37 1.27 16.40
N ALA A 233 8.75 2.44 16.92
CA ALA A 233 8.86 2.70 18.33
C ALA A 233 7.47 2.71 18.98
N VAL A 234 7.38 2.22 20.21
CA VAL A 234 6.13 2.12 20.96
C VAL A 234 6.26 2.83 22.29
N ASP A 235 5.46 3.88 22.48
CA ASP A 235 5.35 4.57 23.77
C ASP A 235 4.21 3.99 24.61
N ARG A 236 3.11 3.56 23.95
CA ARG A 236 1.91 3.04 24.59
C ARG A 236 1.18 2.08 23.66
N ILE A 237 0.59 1.04 24.22
CA ILE A 237 -0.40 0.17 23.57
C ILE A 237 -1.64 0.11 24.45
N ASN A 238 -2.81 0.19 23.85
CA ASN A 238 -4.10 0.04 24.53
C ASN A 238 -4.71 -1.33 24.18
N ASP A 239 -5.39 -1.94 25.16
CA ASP A 239 -6.20 -3.14 24.92
C ASP A 239 -7.53 -2.79 24.22
N ASP A 240 -8.32 -3.80 23.82
CA ASP A 240 -9.62 -3.62 23.15
C ASP A 240 -10.64 -2.81 23.98
N ASP A 241 -10.43 -2.70 25.29
CA ASP A 241 -11.26 -1.90 26.20
C ASP A 241 -10.72 -0.46 26.35
N GLY A 242 -9.62 -0.11 25.67
CA GLY A 242 -8.96 1.19 25.72
C GLY A 242 -8.11 1.43 26.95
N ASN A 243 -7.72 0.37 27.69
CA ASN A 243 -6.82 0.50 28.82
C ASN A 243 -5.37 0.30 28.36
N GLU A 244 -4.47 1.13 28.90
CA GLU A 244 -3.05 1.02 28.63
C GLU A 244 -2.49 -0.33 29.13
N LEU A 245 -1.83 -1.06 28.24
CA LEU A 245 -1.11 -2.28 28.60
C LEU A 245 0.13 -1.95 29.46
N PRO A 246 0.52 -2.83 30.39
CA PRO A 246 1.72 -2.60 31.19
C PRO A 246 2.98 -2.70 30.32
N ASP A 247 4.02 -1.91 30.65
CA ASP A 247 5.34 -1.92 29.97
C ASP A 247 5.98 -3.32 29.84
N SER A 248 5.55 -4.29 30.66
CA SER A 248 6.05 -5.68 30.58
C SER A 248 5.46 -6.47 29.42
N GLU A 249 4.37 -5.99 28.83
CA GLU A 249 3.62 -6.61 27.73
C GLU A 249 3.76 -5.83 26.42
N THR A 250 4.47 -4.70 26.44
CA THR A 250 4.72 -3.86 25.27
C THR A 250 6.19 -3.88 24.89
N GLU A 251 6.49 -3.82 23.60
CA GLU A 251 7.85 -3.71 23.05
C GLU A 251 7.80 -3.09 21.64
N ASP A 252 8.91 -2.47 21.20
CA ASP A 252 9.02 -1.95 19.85
C ASP A 252 8.77 -3.05 18.81
N GLU A 253 8.02 -2.70 17.78
CA GLU A 253 7.80 -3.57 16.64
C GLU A 253 8.98 -3.51 15.67
N TYR A 254 9.42 -4.67 15.20
CA TYR A 254 10.41 -4.79 14.13
C TYR A 254 9.82 -5.53 12.93
N ARG A 255 10.17 -5.09 11.73
CA ARG A 255 9.66 -5.66 10.49
C ARG A 255 10.80 -6.00 9.53
N PHE A 256 10.61 -7.06 8.76
CA PHE A 256 11.47 -7.46 7.65
C PHE A 256 10.60 -7.85 6.46
N ALA A 257 10.99 -7.42 5.25
CA ALA A 257 10.34 -7.80 3.99
C ALA A 257 11.37 -8.23 2.96
N ALA A 258 11.03 -9.20 2.12
CA ALA A 258 11.79 -9.57 0.95
C ALA A 258 10.85 -10.01 -0.17
N ALA A 259 10.94 -9.32 -1.31
CA ALA A 259 10.08 -9.55 -2.46
C ALA A 259 10.87 -9.68 -3.77
N GLY A 260 10.26 -10.36 -4.73
CA GLY A 260 10.71 -10.40 -6.11
C GLY A 260 9.53 -10.47 -7.05
N GLU A 261 9.60 -9.70 -8.11
CA GLU A 261 8.63 -9.66 -9.18
C GLU A 261 9.34 -9.80 -10.52
N TRP A 262 8.72 -10.44 -11.48
CA TRP A 262 9.34 -10.70 -12.77
C TRP A 262 8.37 -10.52 -13.93
N ALA A 263 8.41 -9.40 -14.63
CA ALA A 263 7.68 -9.20 -15.89
C ALA A 263 8.33 -10.02 -17.02
N LEU A 264 7.77 -11.17 -17.32
CA LEU A 264 8.23 -12.12 -18.34
C LEU A 264 7.47 -11.88 -19.65
N GLU A 265 8.11 -11.27 -20.63
CA GLU A 265 7.58 -11.19 -22.00
C GLU A 265 7.69 -12.60 -22.66
N VAL A 266 6.56 -13.29 -22.75
CA VAL A 266 6.51 -14.65 -23.34
C VAL A 266 6.39 -14.57 -24.86
N ASP A 267 5.63 -13.58 -25.35
CA ASP A 267 5.43 -13.24 -26.76
C ASP A 267 5.13 -11.73 -26.86
N GLU A 268 5.03 -11.17 -28.09
CA GLU A 268 4.72 -9.76 -28.35
C GLU A 268 3.40 -9.28 -27.69
N ASP A 269 2.46 -10.21 -27.48
CA ASP A 269 1.13 -9.94 -26.94
C ASP A 269 0.92 -10.52 -25.53
N ILE A 270 1.89 -11.25 -24.96
CA ILE A 270 1.73 -11.99 -23.70
C ILE A 270 2.81 -11.61 -22.70
N THR A 271 2.42 -11.07 -21.57
CA THR A 271 3.27 -10.86 -20.40
C THR A 271 2.76 -11.69 -19.23
N VAL A 272 3.67 -12.30 -18.49
CA VAL A 272 3.37 -13.02 -17.24
C VAL A 272 4.24 -12.43 -16.14
N THR A 273 3.60 -11.91 -15.10
CA THR A 273 4.27 -11.24 -13.98
C THR A 273 4.02 -11.98 -12.67
N PRO A 274 4.83 -12.99 -12.31
CA PRO A 274 4.81 -13.57 -10.97
C PRO A 274 5.40 -12.60 -9.93
N LEU A 275 4.80 -12.58 -8.74
CA LEU A 275 5.22 -11.87 -7.55
C LEU A 275 5.32 -12.85 -6.38
N LEU A 276 6.37 -12.74 -5.58
CA LEU A 276 6.51 -13.45 -4.31
C LEU A 276 7.07 -12.50 -3.26
N GLU A 277 6.39 -12.40 -2.12
CA GLU A 277 6.88 -11.63 -0.98
C GLU A 277 6.73 -12.42 0.31
N TYR A 278 7.73 -12.29 1.18
CA TYR A 278 7.69 -12.72 2.56
C TYR A 278 7.91 -11.53 3.48
N VAL A 279 7.03 -11.38 4.48
CA VAL A 279 7.13 -10.34 5.51
C VAL A 279 7.07 -10.99 6.87
N ARG A 280 7.92 -10.52 7.82
CA ARG A 280 7.88 -10.93 9.22
C ARG A 280 7.84 -9.72 10.13
N PHE A 281 6.97 -9.79 11.13
CA PHE A 281 6.90 -8.86 12.25
C PHE A 281 7.30 -9.57 13.53
N TRP A 282 8.07 -8.90 14.35
CA TRP A 282 8.35 -9.25 15.73
C TRP A 282 7.70 -8.21 16.61
N ASN A 283 7.03 -8.66 17.68
CA ASN A 283 6.22 -7.82 18.57
C ASN A 283 5.17 -7.02 17.78
N ALA A 284 4.40 -7.72 16.98
CA ALA A 284 3.41 -7.12 16.08
C ALA A 284 2.44 -6.20 16.85
N GLU A 285 2.14 -5.03 16.26
CA GLU A 285 1.33 -3.98 16.89
C GLU A 285 1.87 -3.48 18.23
N GLY A 286 3.16 -3.74 18.54
CA GLY A 286 3.78 -3.38 19.81
C GLY A 286 3.49 -4.36 20.96
N THR A 287 2.79 -5.44 20.71
CA THR A 287 2.52 -6.50 21.67
C THR A 287 3.73 -7.42 21.80
N LYS A 288 4.30 -7.47 22.98
CA LYS A 288 5.50 -8.26 23.23
C LYS A 288 5.29 -9.75 22.99
N ASP A 289 6.24 -10.37 22.28
CA ASP A 289 6.24 -11.80 21.92
C ASP A 289 5.04 -12.20 20.99
N GLU A 290 4.32 -11.25 20.39
CA GLU A 290 3.42 -11.52 19.28
C GLU A 290 4.19 -11.39 17.98
N ASP A 291 4.33 -12.50 17.24
CA ASP A 291 5.02 -12.52 15.96
C ASP A 291 4.03 -12.82 14.83
N ARG A 292 4.25 -12.19 13.66
CA ARG A 292 3.42 -12.45 12.47
C ARG A 292 4.31 -12.69 11.25
N ASP A 293 3.99 -13.74 10.51
CA ASP A 293 4.59 -14.02 9.22
C ASP A 293 3.54 -13.89 8.10
N TYR A 294 3.90 -13.23 7.00
CA TYR A 294 3.06 -13.13 5.81
C TYR A 294 3.79 -13.73 4.62
N LEU A 295 3.06 -14.48 3.82
CA LEU A 295 3.55 -15.00 2.54
C LEU A 295 2.53 -14.68 1.45
N THR A 296 2.92 -13.80 0.53
CA THR A 296 2.13 -13.46 -0.65
C THR A 296 2.76 -14.08 -1.88
N ALA A 297 1.96 -14.81 -2.65
CA ALA A 297 2.35 -15.36 -3.95
C ALA A 297 1.26 -14.99 -4.97
N ALA A 298 1.62 -14.21 -5.97
CA ALA A 298 0.68 -13.71 -6.95
C ALA A 298 1.21 -13.85 -8.37
N GLY A 299 0.35 -13.70 -9.35
CA GLY A 299 0.72 -13.70 -10.75
C GLY A 299 -0.33 -13.04 -11.62
N LEU A 300 0.12 -12.19 -12.53
CA LEU A 300 -0.65 -11.53 -13.56
C LEU A 300 -0.30 -12.14 -14.92
N LEU A 301 -1.32 -12.49 -15.70
CA LEU A 301 -1.21 -12.81 -17.12
C LEU A 301 -1.92 -11.71 -17.90
N GLU A 302 -1.20 -11.03 -18.75
CA GLU A 302 -1.73 -10.05 -19.69
C GLU A 302 -1.70 -10.61 -21.11
N TYR A 303 -2.82 -10.46 -21.82
CA TYR A 303 -2.93 -10.80 -23.23
C TYR A 303 -3.73 -9.71 -23.95
N GLN A 304 -3.06 -8.86 -24.71
CA GLN A 304 -3.65 -7.70 -25.36
C GLN A 304 -4.39 -6.80 -24.34
N ASN A 305 -5.71 -6.73 -24.42
CA ASN A 305 -6.56 -5.96 -23.50
C ASN A 305 -7.12 -6.81 -22.34
N TRP A 306 -6.78 -8.09 -22.26
CA TRP A 306 -7.24 -8.99 -21.19
C TRP A 306 -6.19 -9.11 -20.11
N ASN A 307 -6.65 -9.15 -18.86
CA ASN A 307 -5.85 -9.55 -17.73
C ASN A 307 -6.46 -10.76 -17.03
N LEU A 308 -5.61 -11.56 -16.38
CA LEU A 308 -6.01 -12.64 -15.48
C LEU A 308 -5.04 -12.62 -14.31
N ALA A 309 -5.57 -12.43 -13.11
CA ALA A 309 -4.80 -12.39 -11.88
C ALA A 309 -5.18 -13.54 -10.95
N LEU A 310 -4.16 -14.04 -10.25
CA LEU A 310 -4.29 -15.00 -9.17
C LEU A 310 -3.41 -14.53 -8.02
N SER A 311 -3.90 -14.53 -6.78
CA SER A 311 -3.07 -14.34 -5.61
C SER A 311 -3.45 -15.25 -4.45
N TYR A 312 -2.49 -15.48 -3.59
CA TYR A 312 -2.63 -16.12 -2.29
C TYR A 312 -1.83 -15.32 -1.28
N THR A 313 -2.45 -14.96 -0.17
CA THR A 313 -1.77 -14.40 1.00
C THR A 313 -2.09 -15.23 2.23
N GLY A 314 -1.07 -15.70 2.93
CA GLY A 314 -1.20 -16.37 4.22
C GLY A 314 -0.63 -15.49 5.32
N LYS A 315 -1.35 -15.36 6.44
CA LYS A 315 -0.95 -14.68 7.68
C LYS A 315 -0.86 -15.71 8.80
N PHE A 316 0.31 -15.86 9.38
CA PHE A 316 0.59 -16.80 10.47
C PHE A 316 0.90 -15.98 11.72
N VAL A 317 0.06 -16.11 12.73
CA VAL A 317 0.15 -15.36 13.99
C VAL A 317 0.59 -16.30 15.10
N GLU A 318 1.72 -15.97 15.77
CA GLU A 318 2.21 -16.62 16.98
C GLU A 318 1.90 -15.70 18.17
N ASN A 319 0.92 -16.07 18.99
CA ASN A 319 0.52 -15.29 20.16
C ASN A 319 1.31 -15.64 21.41
N PRO A 320 1.55 -14.67 22.32
CA PRO A 320 2.31 -14.91 23.57
C PRO A 320 1.71 -15.99 24.48
N ASP A 321 0.40 -16.23 24.38
CA ASP A 321 -0.33 -17.24 25.16
C ASP A 321 -0.38 -18.63 24.49
N GLY A 322 0.18 -18.76 23.25
CA GLY A 322 0.19 -19.99 22.45
C GLY A 322 -1.11 -20.27 21.72
N SER A 323 -2.02 -19.30 21.60
CA SER A 323 -3.21 -19.39 20.75
C SER A 323 -2.90 -19.03 19.31
N ASP A 324 -1.99 -19.79 18.67
CA ASP A 324 -1.52 -19.53 17.33
C ASP A 324 -2.67 -19.63 16.32
N ARG A 325 -2.66 -18.75 15.30
CA ARG A 325 -3.70 -18.65 14.28
C ARG A 325 -3.10 -18.59 12.88
N THR A 326 -3.82 -19.12 11.92
CA THR A 326 -3.49 -18.99 10.51
C THR A 326 -4.70 -18.45 9.76
N ASP A 327 -4.55 -17.26 9.20
CA ASP A 327 -5.50 -16.63 8.31
C ASP A 327 -4.95 -16.70 6.87
N TYR A 328 -5.81 -16.76 5.87
CA TYR A 328 -5.36 -16.76 4.47
C TYR A 328 -6.47 -16.30 3.53
N ALA A 329 -6.06 -15.69 2.42
CA ALA A 329 -6.93 -15.36 1.32
C ALA A 329 -6.41 -15.97 0.01
N PHE A 330 -7.31 -16.41 -0.83
CA PHE A 330 -7.06 -16.80 -2.21
C PHE A 330 -8.01 -16.03 -3.12
N GLN A 331 -7.49 -15.43 -4.16
CA GLN A 331 -8.31 -14.74 -5.15
C GLN A 331 -7.96 -15.15 -6.58
N ALA A 332 -8.97 -15.00 -7.46
CA ALA A 332 -8.82 -15.08 -8.90
C ALA A 332 -9.69 -14.00 -9.55
N SER A 333 -9.13 -13.23 -10.47
CA SER A 333 -9.87 -12.22 -11.22
C SER A 333 -9.50 -12.21 -12.69
N ALA A 334 -10.41 -11.70 -13.52
CA ALA A 334 -10.21 -11.51 -14.94
C ALA A 334 -10.80 -10.16 -15.36
N GLY A 335 -10.07 -9.42 -16.17
CA GLY A 335 -10.46 -8.09 -16.59
C GLY A 335 -10.25 -7.82 -18.07
N TYR A 336 -10.80 -6.70 -18.50
CA TYR A 336 -10.68 -6.19 -19.86
C TYR A 336 -10.54 -4.67 -19.87
N ALA A 337 -9.46 -4.19 -20.48
CA ALA A 337 -9.22 -2.75 -20.69
C ALA A 337 -9.88 -2.28 -21.99
N PHE A 338 -10.86 -1.38 -21.88
CA PHE A 338 -11.59 -0.82 -23.03
C PHE A 338 -10.83 0.35 -23.66
N ASP A 339 -10.96 0.52 -24.97
CA ASP A 339 -10.29 1.59 -25.73
C ASP A 339 -10.66 3.02 -25.25
N PHE A 340 -11.72 3.18 -24.46
CA PHE A 340 -12.13 4.48 -23.90
C PHE A 340 -11.61 4.74 -22.50
N GLY A 341 -10.66 3.92 -22.02
CA GLY A 341 -9.89 4.17 -20.79
C GLY A 341 -10.50 3.57 -19.52
N VAL A 342 -11.59 2.80 -19.60
CA VAL A 342 -12.13 2.05 -18.44
C VAL A 342 -11.59 0.63 -18.48
N THR A 343 -11.18 0.12 -17.33
CA THR A 343 -10.95 -1.31 -17.11
C THR A 343 -12.13 -1.88 -16.31
N ALA A 344 -12.58 -3.07 -16.66
CA ALA A 344 -13.62 -3.79 -15.93
C ALA A 344 -13.13 -5.18 -15.57
N ASP A 345 -13.14 -5.50 -14.28
CA ASP A 345 -12.70 -6.76 -13.71
C ASP A 345 -13.85 -7.46 -12.99
N VAL A 346 -13.81 -8.77 -13.02
CA VAL A 346 -14.64 -9.65 -12.20
C VAL A 346 -13.75 -10.61 -11.43
N GLY A 347 -14.08 -10.87 -10.18
CA GLY A 347 -13.24 -11.69 -9.34
C GLY A 347 -14.01 -12.50 -8.32
N TYR A 348 -13.34 -13.47 -7.80
CA TYR A 348 -13.77 -14.31 -6.70
C TYR A 348 -12.66 -14.33 -5.65
N LYS A 349 -13.05 -14.17 -4.38
CA LYS A 349 -12.18 -14.33 -3.22
C LYS A 349 -12.76 -15.38 -2.29
N TYR A 350 -11.90 -16.23 -1.77
CA TYR A 350 -12.12 -17.03 -0.58
C TYR A 350 -11.13 -16.59 0.47
N ASP A 351 -11.62 -16.19 1.61
CA ASP A 351 -10.78 -15.87 2.75
C ASP A 351 -11.19 -16.64 4.00
N ARG A 352 -10.20 -16.81 4.86
CA ARG A 352 -10.36 -17.31 6.21
C ARG A 352 -9.65 -16.35 7.15
N ALA A 353 -10.41 -15.57 7.87
CA ALA A 353 -9.93 -14.61 8.85
C ALA A 353 -10.55 -14.91 10.22
N GLN A 354 -9.72 -15.04 11.27
CA GLN A 354 -10.20 -15.34 12.63
C GLN A 354 -11.10 -16.57 12.73
N GLU A 355 -10.77 -17.62 11.97
CA GLU A 355 -11.56 -18.88 11.86
C GLU A 355 -12.93 -18.77 11.17
N ILE A 356 -13.24 -17.61 10.56
CA ILE A 356 -14.45 -17.39 9.76
C ILE A 356 -14.07 -17.57 8.29
N ASP A 357 -14.77 -18.48 7.60
CA ASP A 357 -14.62 -18.70 6.16
C ASP A 357 -15.62 -17.82 5.41
N SER A 358 -15.18 -17.09 4.37
CA SER A 358 -16.04 -16.25 3.55
C SER A 358 -15.80 -16.43 2.05
N HIS A 359 -16.87 -16.35 1.26
CA HIS A 359 -16.86 -16.42 -0.19
C HIS A 359 -17.42 -15.14 -0.79
N ILE A 360 -16.61 -14.44 -1.57
CA ILE A 360 -16.93 -13.12 -2.08
C ILE A 360 -16.81 -13.13 -3.61
N PHE A 361 -17.79 -12.54 -4.28
CA PHE A 361 -17.75 -12.24 -5.70
C PHE A 361 -17.69 -10.73 -5.90
N GLY A 362 -16.68 -10.26 -6.65
CA GLY A 362 -16.42 -8.85 -6.88
C GLY A 362 -16.56 -8.43 -8.34
N VAL A 363 -16.95 -7.18 -8.54
CA VAL A 363 -16.89 -6.48 -9.82
C VAL A 363 -16.24 -5.13 -9.59
N LEU A 364 -15.18 -4.82 -10.32
CA LEU A 364 -14.44 -3.56 -10.23
C LEU A 364 -14.48 -2.83 -11.58
N LEU A 365 -14.69 -1.53 -11.54
CA LEU A 365 -14.51 -0.62 -12.67
C LEU A 365 -13.47 0.41 -12.29
N THR A 366 -12.38 0.47 -13.04
CA THR A 366 -11.30 1.44 -12.85
C THR A 366 -11.24 2.42 -14.01
N TYR A 367 -11.10 3.71 -13.71
CA TYR A 367 -10.85 4.77 -14.69
C TYR A 367 -9.73 5.68 -14.19
N GLU A 368 -8.72 5.83 -15.04
CA GLU A 368 -7.53 6.63 -14.75
C GLU A 368 -7.39 7.76 -15.76
N ILE A 369 -7.04 8.98 -15.28
CA ILE A 369 -6.83 10.15 -16.13
C ILE A 369 -5.73 11.05 -15.58
N GLY A 370 -4.70 11.31 -16.39
CA GLY A 370 -3.63 12.25 -16.10
C GLY A 370 -3.93 13.65 -16.65
N PHE A 371 -3.53 14.66 -15.91
CA PHE A 371 -3.60 16.08 -16.28
C PHE A 371 -2.22 16.71 -16.10
N GLY A 372 -1.83 17.62 -17.03
CA GLY A 372 -0.56 18.36 -16.93
C GLY A 372 -0.62 19.70 -17.62
N THR A 373 0.14 20.70 -17.13
CA THR A 373 0.25 22.06 -17.72
C THR A 373 1.67 22.33 -18.22
#